data_08c67ba6502cb020e0b1b210dca0a30e
#
_entry.id   08c67ba6502cb020e0b1b210dca0a30e
#
_cell.length_a   1.000
_cell.length_b   1.000
_cell.length_c   1.000
_cell.angle_alpha   90.00
_cell.angle_beta   90.00
_cell.angle_gamma   90.00
#
_symmetry.space_group_name_H-M   'P 1'
#
loop_
_entity.id
_entity.type
_entity.pdbx_description
1 polymer ?
#
loop_
_entity_poly.entity_id
_entity_poly.type
_entity_poly.pdbx_seq_one_letter_code
_entity_poly.pdbx_strand_id
1 'polypeptide(L)'
;MGLQLCQLCEIAYFVTDKIPLENVLLTDYVTTDSLLPNKEGRCVAQNLPPQKCALTHFKCGDVLVANIRPYLKKIWFADREGGASADVLVFRAKSGHSQEFLYASLLQDSFYDYVMKGKKGSKMPRGDKAQIMRYSIPKLSLSEEACIGNIILSFCTKINVNRRINDNLEAMAKQL
;
A
#
# COMPACT_ATOMS: atom_id res chain seq x y z
N MET A 1 10.82 26.16 15.34
CA MET A 1 10.71 26.05 13.88
C MET A 1 9.55 25.12 13.56
N GLY A 2 8.51 25.60 12.84
CA GLY A 2 7.40 24.73 12.45
C GLY A 2 7.86 23.76 11.34
N LEU A 3 7.35 22.53 11.36
CA LEU A 3 7.60 21.54 10.33
C LEU A 3 7.03 22.03 9.01
N GLN A 4 7.85 22.16 7.98
CA GLN A 4 7.37 22.52 6.65
C GLN A 4 6.61 21.33 6.05
N LEU A 5 5.49 21.58 5.39
CA LEU A 5 4.67 20.56 4.75
C LEU A 5 4.74 20.68 3.22
N CYS A 6 4.58 19.56 2.53
CA CYS A 6 4.36 19.48 1.08
C CYS A 6 3.16 18.57 0.80
N GLN A 7 2.67 18.56 -0.43
CA GLN A 7 1.60 17.65 -0.83
C GLN A 7 2.16 16.32 -1.32
N LEU A 8 1.40 15.24 -1.15
CA LEU A 8 1.78 13.90 -1.61
C LEU A 8 2.14 13.87 -3.11
N CYS A 9 1.44 14.67 -3.93
CA CYS A 9 1.74 14.79 -5.37
C CYS A 9 3.12 15.38 -5.67
N GLU A 10 3.79 16.01 -4.71
CA GLU A 10 5.15 16.52 -4.91
C GLU A 10 6.18 15.39 -4.87
N ILE A 11 5.95 14.36 -4.04
CA ILE A 11 6.90 13.26 -3.82
C ILE A 11 6.50 11.94 -4.50
N ALA A 12 5.24 11.77 -4.91
CA ALA A 12 4.74 10.51 -5.45
C ALA A 12 3.75 10.71 -6.61
N TYR A 13 3.46 9.62 -7.31
CA TYR A 13 2.43 9.56 -8.35
C TYR A 13 1.73 8.20 -8.35
N PHE A 14 0.54 8.14 -8.98
CA PHE A 14 -0.11 6.86 -9.26
C PHE A 14 0.52 6.18 -10.46
N VAL A 15 0.86 4.92 -10.30
CA VAL A 15 1.34 4.08 -11.41
C VAL A 15 0.17 3.81 -12.36
N THR A 16 0.41 4.05 -13.65
CA THR A 16 -0.56 3.82 -14.74
C THR A 16 -0.11 2.73 -15.70
N ASP A 17 1.13 2.27 -15.59
CA ASP A 17 1.70 1.20 -16.39
C ASP A 17 0.83 -0.04 -16.31
N LYS A 18 0.71 -0.77 -17.42
CA LYS A 18 -0.15 -1.94 -17.51
C LYS A 18 0.63 -3.21 -17.82
N ILE A 19 0.18 -4.31 -17.24
CA ILE A 19 0.67 -5.66 -17.51
C ILE A 19 -0.52 -6.54 -17.92
N PRO A 20 -0.41 -7.35 -19.00
CA PRO A 20 -1.42 -8.32 -19.35
C PRO A 20 -1.61 -9.36 -18.24
N LEU A 21 -2.84 -9.79 -17.98
CA LEU A 21 -3.17 -10.79 -16.97
C LEU A 21 -2.39 -12.10 -17.17
N GLU A 22 -2.16 -12.50 -18.42
CA GLU A 22 -1.43 -13.73 -18.79
C GLU A 22 0.03 -13.74 -18.33
N ASN A 23 0.59 -12.56 -18.00
CA ASN A 23 1.96 -12.41 -17.50
C ASN A 23 2.01 -12.29 -15.97
N VAL A 24 0.90 -12.51 -15.26
CA VAL A 24 0.82 -12.36 -13.80
C VAL A 24 0.42 -13.68 -13.17
N LEU A 25 1.26 -14.16 -12.24
CA LEU A 25 0.94 -15.34 -11.45
C LEU A 25 -0.05 -14.97 -10.34
N LEU A 26 -0.81 -15.97 -9.87
CA LEU A 26 -1.74 -15.79 -8.74
C LEU A 26 -1.05 -15.24 -7.49
N THR A 27 0.19 -15.65 -7.25
CA THR A 27 1.04 -15.18 -6.14
C THR A 27 1.42 -13.70 -6.25
N ASP A 28 1.40 -13.14 -7.46
CA ASP A 28 1.85 -11.78 -7.77
C ASP A 28 0.67 -10.87 -8.14
N TYR A 29 -0.54 -11.40 -8.06
CA TYR A 29 -1.77 -10.64 -8.24
C TYR A 29 -2.25 -10.04 -6.90
N VAL A 30 -2.55 -8.73 -6.91
CA VAL A 30 -3.02 -8.02 -5.73
C VAL A 30 -4.41 -7.43 -5.97
N THR A 31 -5.35 -7.81 -5.09
CA THR A 31 -6.71 -7.28 -5.05
C THR A 31 -6.99 -6.59 -3.72
N THR A 32 -8.13 -5.91 -3.61
CA THR A 32 -8.58 -5.37 -2.33
C THR A 32 -8.81 -6.44 -1.26
N ASP A 33 -9.13 -7.67 -1.67
CA ASP A 33 -9.39 -8.79 -0.73
C ASP A 33 -8.09 -9.46 -0.29
N SER A 34 -7.06 -9.48 -1.14
CA SER A 34 -5.74 -9.99 -0.77
C SER A 34 -4.92 -9.00 0.06
N LEU A 35 -5.28 -7.72 0.11
CA LEU A 35 -4.73 -6.77 1.07
C LEU A 35 -5.45 -6.95 2.42
N LEU A 36 -4.67 -7.21 3.46
CA LEU A 36 -5.18 -7.45 4.81
C LEU A 36 -5.57 -6.14 5.51
N PRO A 37 -6.63 -6.13 6.33
CA PRO A 37 -7.02 -4.95 7.09
C PRO A 37 -5.96 -4.58 8.14
N ASN A 38 -6.12 -3.41 8.77
CA ASN A 38 -5.28 -2.93 9.86
C ASN A 38 -3.78 -2.91 9.54
N LYS A 39 -3.42 -2.66 8.25
CA LYS A 39 -2.02 -2.54 7.81
C LYS A 39 -1.21 -3.84 7.95
N GLU A 40 -1.87 -4.99 7.89
CA GLU A 40 -1.24 -6.30 8.09
C GLU A 40 -0.57 -6.86 6.83
N GLY A 41 -0.44 -6.03 5.79
CA GLY A 41 0.19 -6.43 4.54
C GLY A 41 -0.76 -7.17 3.60
N ARG A 42 -0.35 -8.30 3.04
CA ARG A 42 -1.17 -9.07 2.08
C ARG A 42 -1.10 -10.57 2.30
N CYS A 43 -2.09 -11.27 1.80
CA CYS A 43 -2.08 -12.72 1.53
C CYS A 43 -2.10 -12.98 0.01
N VAL A 44 -1.95 -14.22 -0.39
CA VAL A 44 -2.11 -14.64 -1.79
C VAL A 44 -3.58 -14.47 -2.19
N ALA A 45 -3.84 -13.94 -3.39
CA ALA A 45 -5.19 -13.83 -3.92
C ALA A 45 -5.82 -15.20 -4.12
N GLN A 46 -7.13 -15.32 -3.94
CA GLN A 46 -7.83 -16.59 -4.11
C GLN A 46 -7.98 -16.98 -5.59
N ASN A 47 -8.23 -16.00 -6.47
CA ASN A 47 -8.46 -16.21 -7.89
C ASN A 47 -7.89 -15.05 -8.71
N LEU A 48 -7.48 -15.34 -9.94
CA LEU A 48 -7.25 -14.33 -10.96
C LEU A 48 -8.58 -13.83 -11.52
N PRO A 49 -8.62 -12.63 -12.15
CA PRO A 49 -9.80 -12.16 -12.86
C PRO A 49 -10.29 -13.17 -13.89
N PRO A 50 -11.63 -13.39 -14.02
CA PRO A 50 -12.17 -14.41 -14.90
C PRO A 50 -12.05 -14.06 -16.39
N GLN A 51 -11.78 -12.81 -16.73
CA GLN A 51 -11.67 -12.32 -18.10
C GLN A 51 -10.29 -11.74 -18.37
N LYS A 52 -9.80 -11.85 -19.61
CA LYS A 52 -8.57 -11.17 -20.03
C LYS A 52 -8.70 -9.67 -19.79
N CYS A 53 -7.76 -9.13 -19.02
CA CYS A 53 -7.72 -7.71 -18.69
C CYS A 53 -6.27 -7.25 -18.54
N ALA A 54 -6.07 -5.94 -18.55
CA ALA A 54 -4.80 -5.33 -18.22
C ALA A 54 -4.84 -4.86 -16.76
N LEU A 55 -3.89 -5.33 -15.97
CA LEU A 55 -3.71 -4.99 -14.57
C LEU A 55 -2.76 -3.79 -14.45
N THR A 56 -2.80 -3.08 -13.31
CA THR A 56 -1.78 -2.05 -13.03
C THR A 56 -0.48 -2.73 -12.65
N HIS A 57 0.60 -2.46 -13.39
CA HIS A 57 1.91 -3.06 -13.18
C HIS A 57 2.64 -2.38 -12.01
N PHE A 58 2.74 -3.04 -10.88
CA PHE A 58 3.54 -2.57 -9.75
C PHE A 58 4.92 -3.24 -9.72
N LYS A 59 5.88 -2.55 -9.11
CA LYS A 59 7.26 -3.02 -8.93
C LYS A 59 7.61 -3.08 -7.44
N CYS A 60 8.71 -3.77 -7.14
CA CYS A 60 9.28 -3.76 -5.80
C CYS A 60 9.51 -2.31 -5.34
N GLY A 61 9.11 -2.00 -4.10
CA GLY A 61 9.16 -0.66 -3.52
C GLY A 61 7.92 0.21 -3.77
N ASP A 62 7.00 -0.19 -4.63
CA ASP A 62 5.72 0.51 -4.76
C ASP A 62 4.84 0.30 -3.52
N VAL A 63 3.99 1.28 -3.24
CA VAL A 63 3.03 1.21 -2.13
C VAL A 63 1.63 0.96 -2.67
N LEU A 64 1.03 -0.16 -2.30
CA LEU A 64 -0.31 -0.56 -2.72
C LEU A 64 -1.32 -0.28 -1.62
N VAL A 65 -2.39 0.44 -1.94
CA VAL A 65 -3.47 0.81 -1.02
C VAL A 65 -4.82 0.45 -1.61
N ALA A 66 -5.67 -0.23 -0.85
CA ALA A 66 -7.04 -0.50 -1.29
C ALA A 66 -7.85 0.81 -1.34
N ASN A 67 -8.44 1.11 -2.50
CA ASN A 67 -9.27 2.29 -2.69
C ASN A 67 -10.71 2.10 -2.19
N ILE A 68 -11.16 0.84 -2.07
CA ILE A 68 -12.48 0.49 -1.54
C ILE A 68 -12.40 0.31 -0.03
N ARG A 69 -13.38 0.88 0.69
CA ARG A 69 -13.47 0.82 2.16
C ARG A 69 -12.17 1.26 2.84
N PRO A 70 -11.72 2.52 2.62
CA PRO A 70 -10.43 3.00 3.13
C PRO A 70 -10.30 2.86 4.66
N TYR A 71 -11.41 2.86 5.39
CA TYR A 71 -11.43 2.64 6.84
C TYR A 71 -10.86 1.28 7.28
N LEU A 72 -10.73 0.30 6.38
CA LEU A 72 -10.07 -0.97 6.67
C LEU A 72 -8.54 -0.86 6.69
N LYS A 73 -7.98 0.30 6.28
CA LYS A 73 -6.54 0.62 6.34
C LYS A 73 -5.66 -0.46 5.70
N LYS A 74 -6.05 -0.90 4.50
CA LYS A 74 -5.37 -1.96 3.75
C LYS A 74 -4.23 -1.39 2.93
N ILE A 75 -2.99 -1.72 3.28
CA ILE A 75 -1.76 -1.23 2.64
C ILE A 75 -0.69 -2.31 2.63
N TRP A 76 0.14 -2.30 1.58
CA TRP A 76 1.29 -3.18 1.47
C TRP A 76 2.44 -2.47 0.75
N PHE A 77 3.67 -2.64 1.26
CA PHE A 77 4.90 -2.25 0.60
C PHE A 77 5.38 -3.41 -0.25
N ALA A 78 5.47 -3.23 -1.56
CA ALA A 78 5.72 -4.32 -2.48
C ALA A 78 7.15 -4.86 -2.34
N ASP A 79 7.28 -6.15 -2.06
CA ASP A 79 8.53 -6.90 -2.01
C ASP A 79 8.89 -7.58 -3.35
N ARG A 80 8.05 -7.40 -4.37
CA ARG A 80 8.17 -7.98 -5.72
C ARG A 80 7.44 -7.12 -6.75
N GLU A 81 7.46 -7.54 -8.00
CA GLU A 81 6.61 -6.98 -9.04
C GLU A 81 5.39 -7.87 -9.34
N GLY A 82 4.39 -7.31 -9.98
CA GLY A 82 3.17 -8.04 -10.34
C GLY A 82 2.05 -7.12 -10.85
N GLY A 83 0.82 -7.63 -10.79
CA GLY A 83 -0.37 -6.94 -11.28
C GLY A 83 -1.35 -6.60 -10.17
N ALA A 84 -1.84 -5.36 -10.13
CA ALA A 84 -2.85 -4.91 -9.19
C ALA A 84 -4.20 -4.67 -9.88
N SER A 85 -5.29 -5.03 -9.18
CA SER A 85 -6.66 -4.77 -9.64
C SER A 85 -6.93 -3.26 -9.71
N ALA A 86 -7.97 -2.86 -10.46
CA ALA A 86 -8.34 -1.46 -10.64
C ALA A 86 -8.74 -0.74 -9.34
N ASP A 87 -9.17 -1.48 -8.32
CA ASP A 87 -9.55 -0.96 -7.01
C ASP A 87 -8.38 -0.90 -5.99
N VAL A 88 -7.18 -1.22 -6.44
CA VAL A 88 -5.93 -1.02 -5.69
C VAL A 88 -5.17 0.16 -6.31
N LEU A 89 -4.89 1.17 -5.51
CA LEU A 89 -4.05 2.30 -5.90
C LEU A 89 -2.59 1.90 -5.72
N VAL A 90 -1.79 2.08 -6.76
CA VAL A 90 -0.35 1.85 -6.73
C VAL A 90 0.35 3.20 -6.74
N PHE A 91 1.06 3.49 -5.65
CA PHE A 91 1.85 4.71 -5.51
C PHE A 91 3.33 4.40 -5.72
N ARG A 92 4.00 5.25 -6.46
CA ARG A 92 5.47 5.20 -6.65
C ARG A 92 6.09 6.53 -6.27
N ALA A 93 7.20 6.48 -5.53
CA ALA A 93 7.96 7.68 -5.22
C ALA A 93 8.59 8.26 -6.51
N LYS A 94 8.62 9.58 -6.60
CA LYS A 94 9.33 10.28 -7.67
C LYS A 94 10.84 10.17 -7.45
N SER A 95 11.61 10.34 -8.52
CA SER A 95 13.07 10.45 -8.43
C SER A 95 13.47 11.53 -7.40
N GLY A 96 14.41 11.21 -6.53
CA GLY A 96 14.86 12.09 -5.45
C GLY A 96 14.06 11.96 -4.15
N HIS A 97 13.11 11.00 -4.04
CA HIS A 97 12.35 10.72 -2.83
C HIS A 97 12.43 9.24 -2.43
N SER A 98 12.32 8.95 -1.13
CA SER A 98 12.38 7.59 -0.59
C SER A 98 11.03 6.87 -0.71
N GLN A 99 11.07 5.64 -1.23
CA GLN A 99 9.90 4.75 -1.31
C GLN A 99 9.45 4.31 0.09
N GLU A 100 10.39 4.10 0.99
CA GLU A 100 10.16 3.71 2.38
C GLU A 100 9.48 4.85 3.15
N PHE A 101 9.87 6.11 2.89
CA PHE A 101 9.22 7.29 3.47
C PHE A 101 7.80 7.48 2.92
N LEU A 102 7.60 7.25 1.62
CA LEU A 102 6.26 7.23 1.03
C LEU A 102 5.38 6.22 1.75
N TYR A 103 5.87 4.98 1.94
CA TYR A 103 5.15 3.96 2.69
C TYR A 103 4.85 4.41 4.12
N ALA A 104 5.85 4.92 4.86
CA ALA A 104 5.68 5.42 6.22
C ALA A 104 4.62 6.54 6.31
N SER A 105 4.58 7.43 5.32
CA SER A 105 3.62 8.52 5.23
C SER A 105 2.18 8.02 5.01
N LEU A 106 2.00 7.01 4.14
CA LEU A 106 0.69 6.41 3.85
C LEU A 106 0.25 5.40 4.92
N LEU A 107 1.15 4.96 5.78
CA LEU A 107 0.85 4.05 6.89
C LEU A 107 0.10 4.75 8.04
N GLN A 108 0.12 6.08 8.13
CA GLN A 108 -0.47 6.84 9.23
C GLN A 108 -2.01 6.77 9.22
N ASP A 109 -2.62 6.74 10.39
CA ASP A 109 -4.09 6.77 10.54
C ASP A 109 -4.69 8.05 9.98
N SER A 110 -3.99 9.17 10.15
CA SER A 110 -4.37 10.48 9.61
C SER A 110 -4.55 10.48 8.08
N PHE A 111 -3.79 9.66 7.36
CA PHE A 111 -3.98 9.46 5.92
C PHE A 111 -5.36 8.86 5.60
N TYR A 112 -5.75 7.80 6.30
CA TYR A 112 -7.05 7.17 6.09
C TYR A 112 -8.21 8.06 6.53
N ASP A 113 -8.06 8.78 7.63
CA ASP A 113 -9.03 9.76 8.09
C ASP A 113 -9.22 10.88 7.04
N TYR A 114 -8.13 11.32 6.42
CA TYR A 114 -8.16 12.31 5.34
C TYR A 114 -8.86 11.74 4.10
N VAL A 115 -8.54 10.52 3.68
CA VAL A 115 -9.19 9.83 2.55
C VAL A 115 -10.69 9.68 2.80
N MET A 116 -11.10 9.34 4.02
CA MET A 116 -12.50 9.18 4.39
C MET A 116 -13.30 10.49 4.37
N LYS A 117 -12.68 11.66 4.58
CA LYS A 117 -13.34 12.96 4.47
C LYS A 117 -13.82 13.27 3.05
N GLY A 118 -13.09 12.80 2.03
CA GLY A 118 -13.44 13.01 0.62
C GLY A 118 -14.03 11.80 -0.08
N LYS A 119 -14.48 10.80 0.67
CA LYS A 119 -15.03 9.56 0.13
C LYS A 119 -16.23 9.80 -0.80
N LYS A 120 -16.31 9.02 -1.86
CA LYS A 120 -17.47 8.93 -2.74
C LYS A 120 -18.21 7.61 -2.51
N GLY A 121 -19.55 7.68 -2.47
CA GLY A 121 -20.42 6.52 -2.22
C GLY A 121 -20.62 6.20 -0.73
N SER A 122 -21.81 5.75 -0.39
CA SER A 122 -22.20 5.43 1.00
C SER A 122 -22.01 3.94 1.34
N LYS A 123 -22.46 3.04 0.46
CA LYS A 123 -22.43 1.58 0.71
C LYS A 123 -21.04 0.96 0.50
N MET A 124 -20.30 1.45 -0.49
CA MET A 124 -18.90 1.05 -0.75
C MET A 124 -18.05 2.32 -0.97
N PRO A 125 -17.63 2.98 0.11
CA PRO A 125 -16.88 4.23 0.00
C PRO A 125 -15.56 4.00 -0.74
N ARG A 126 -15.27 4.90 -1.70
CA ARG A 126 -14.00 4.97 -2.42
C ARG A 126 -13.34 6.31 -2.14
N GLY A 127 -12.03 6.31 -2.01
CA GLY A 127 -11.24 7.53 -1.93
C GLY A 127 -11.25 8.31 -3.25
N ASP A 128 -11.26 9.63 -3.15
CA ASP A 128 -11.08 10.51 -4.31
C ASP A 128 -9.59 10.65 -4.62
N LYS A 129 -9.19 10.17 -5.81
CA LYS A 129 -7.77 10.17 -6.22
C LYS A 129 -7.14 11.57 -6.23
N ALA A 130 -7.89 12.58 -6.68
CA ALA A 130 -7.38 13.95 -6.73
C ALA A 130 -7.21 14.54 -5.33
N GLN A 131 -8.12 14.23 -4.41
CA GLN A 131 -8.00 14.62 -3.01
C GLN A 131 -6.82 13.88 -2.33
N ILE A 132 -6.69 12.58 -2.54
CA ILE A 132 -5.60 11.78 -1.96
C ILE A 132 -4.23 12.40 -2.26
N MET A 133 -4.01 12.83 -3.50
CA MET A 133 -2.73 13.43 -3.92
C MET A 133 -2.45 14.80 -3.30
N ARG A 134 -3.44 15.44 -2.66
CA ARG A 134 -3.28 16.69 -1.88
C ARG A 134 -3.06 16.45 -0.38
N TYR A 135 -2.92 15.18 0.04
CA TYR A 135 -2.59 14.87 1.43
C TYR A 135 -1.27 15.53 1.83
N SER A 136 -1.27 16.24 2.97
CA SER A 136 -0.12 16.98 3.48
C SER A 136 0.81 16.05 4.26
N ILE A 137 2.08 16.08 3.91
CA ILE A 137 3.15 15.29 4.54
C ILE A 137 4.33 16.20 4.91
N PRO A 138 5.20 15.81 5.84
CA PRO A 138 6.42 16.54 6.14
C PRO A 138 7.30 16.68 4.91
N LYS A 139 7.81 17.90 4.68
CA LYS A 139 8.83 18.17 3.66
C LYS A 139 10.20 17.97 4.29
N LEU A 140 10.91 16.94 3.83
CA LEU A 140 12.20 16.49 4.36
C LEU A 140 13.24 16.43 3.25
N SER A 141 14.51 16.40 3.62
CA SER A 141 15.59 16.03 2.71
C SER A 141 15.57 14.52 2.42
N LEU A 142 16.14 14.09 1.29
CA LEU A 142 16.20 12.66 0.94
C LEU A 142 16.85 11.81 2.04
N SER A 143 17.87 12.33 2.72
CA SER A 143 18.53 11.62 3.83
C SER A 143 17.63 11.43 5.04
N GLU A 144 16.83 12.44 5.39
CA GLU A 144 15.83 12.35 6.47
C GLU A 144 14.69 11.40 6.09
N GLU A 145 14.19 11.49 4.85
CA GLU A 145 13.19 10.57 4.32
C GLU A 145 13.67 9.13 4.41
N ALA A 146 14.89 8.84 3.93
CA ALA A 146 15.47 7.50 3.96
C ALA A 146 15.65 6.99 5.41
N CYS A 147 16.12 7.84 6.31
CA CYS A 147 16.29 7.48 7.73
C CYS A 147 14.95 7.09 8.37
N ILE A 148 13.94 7.95 8.26
CA ILE A 148 12.61 7.71 8.84
C ILE A 148 11.94 6.51 8.18
N GLY A 149 11.97 6.43 6.85
CA GLY A 149 11.38 5.35 6.09
C GLY A 149 11.94 3.99 6.46
N ASN A 150 13.27 3.86 6.53
CA ASN A 150 13.95 2.62 6.90
C ASN A 150 13.65 2.17 8.34
N ILE A 151 13.58 3.11 9.28
CA ILE A 151 13.20 2.79 10.67
C ILE A 151 11.79 2.21 10.71
N ILE A 152 10.81 2.87 10.09
CA ILE A 152 9.41 2.43 10.07
C ILE A 152 9.29 1.07 9.36
N LEU A 153 9.92 0.90 8.20
CA LEU A 153 9.90 -0.36 7.46
C LEU A 153 10.51 -1.51 8.27
N SER A 154 11.59 -1.25 9.01
CA SER A 154 12.21 -2.24 9.91
C SER A 154 11.24 -2.70 11.00
N PHE A 155 10.48 -1.80 11.61
CA PHE A 155 9.45 -2.15 12.58
C PHE A 155 8.32 -2.95 11.95
N CYS A 156 7.81 -2.52 10.80
CA CYS A 156 6.76 -3.24 10.07
C CYS A 156 7.21 -4.67 9.72
N THR A 157 8.44 -4.83 9.25
CA THR A 157 9.01 -6.14 8.93
C THR A 157 9.09 -7.04 10.16
N LYS A 158 9.58 -6.52 11.30
CA LYS A 158 9.63 -7.29 12.55
C LYS A 158 8.24 -7.69 13.04
N ILE A 159 7.25 -6.80 12.98
CA ILE A 159 5.87 -7.09 13.34
C ILE A 159 5.32 -8.24 12.47
N ASN A 160 5.54 -8.17 11.16
CA ASN A 160 5.06 -9.20 10.22
C ASN A 160 5.74 -10.54 10.46
N VAL A 161 7.05 -10.56 10.72
CA VAL A 161 7.78 -11.80 11.06
C VAL A 161 7.26 -12.41 12.36
N ASN A 162 7.06 -11.60 13.40
CA ASN A 162 6.52 -12.09 14.68
C ASN A 162 5.11 -12.65 14.54
N ARG A 163 4.24 -12.04 13.73
CA ARG A 163 2.90 -12.57 13.44
C ARG A 163 2.98 -13.95 12.79
N ARG A 164 3.81 -14.10 11.76
CA ARG A 164 4.01 -15.40 11.09
C ARG A 164 4.57 -16.46 12.03
N ILE A 165 5.46 -16.09 12.95
CA ILE A 165 5.96 -17.02 14.00
C ILE A 165 4.80 -17.45 14.90
N ASN A 166 3.98 -16.51 15.37
CA ASN A 166 2.84 -16.81 16.23
C ASN A 166 1.83 -17.71 15.53
N ASP A 167 1.47 -17.41 14.27
CA ASP A 167 0.56 -18.24 13.48
C ASP A 167 1.08 -19.68 13.33
N ASN A 168 2.39 -19.83 13.07
CA ASN A 168 3.02 -21.16 12.98
C ASN A 168 3.01 -21.90 14.32
N LEU A 169 3.32 -21.22 15.42
CA LEU A 169 3.30 -21.82 16.75
C LEU A 169 1.89 -22.25 17.16
N GLU A 170 0.87 -21.44 16.86
CA GLU A 170 -0.52 -21.80 17.09
C GLU A 170 -0.95 -23.02 16.23
N ALA A 171 -0.52 -23.07 14.97
CA ALA A 171 -0.79 -24.20 14.10
C ALA A 171 -0.16 -25.49 14.64
N MET A 172 1.11 -25.42 15.12
CA MET A 172 1.78 -26.56 15.74
C MET A 172 1.11 -27.01 17.05
N ALA A 173 0.70 -26.07 17.90
CA ALA A 173 0.02 -26.40 19.15
C ALA A 173 -1.35 -27.08 18.95
N LYS A 174 -2.04 -26.80 17.84
CA LYS A 174 -3.30 -27.46 17.49
C LYS A 174 -3.14 -28.88 16.94
N GLN A 175 -1.92 -29.29 16.61
CA GLN A 175 -1.59 -30.65 16.13
C GLN A 175 -1.16 -31.60 17.25
N LEU A 176 -0.94 -31.08 18.44
CA LEU A 176 -0.64 -31.83 19.67
C LEU A 176 -1.93 -32.17 20.42
#